data_1a11b0fa97e70012c78fa387b57de0a3
#
_entry.id   1a11b0fa97e70012c78fa387b57de0a3
#
_cell.length_a   1.000
_cell.length_b   1.000
_cell.length_c   1.000
_cell.angle_alpha   90.00
_cell.angle_beta   90.00
_cell.angle_gamma   90.00
#
_symmetry.space_group_name_H-M   'P 1'
#
loop_
_entity.id
_entity.type
_entity.pdbx_description
1 polymer ?
#
loop_
_entity_poly.entity_id
_entity_poly.type
_entity_poly.pdbx_seq_one_letter_code
_entity_poly.pdbx_strand_id
1 'polypeptide(L)'
;MESSLDRYLRGHSSLPGEALAWIEKQTNIRTKYPQMLSGPVQGELLKLLVQISGARRALEIGSFTGYSSTCIALGLPEDGHLDAFEVNDELEDLMREGWERAGVGGRISLHLGDATRLVTEIARDGQ
;
A
#
# COMPACT_ATOMS: atom_id res chain seq x y z
N MET A 1 -13.99 8.26 -11.27
CA MET A 1 -14.18 7.92 -12.70
C MET A 1 -12.83 7.88 -13.40
N GLU A 2 -12.61 6.88 -14.20
CA GLU A 2 -11.36 6.73 -14.93
C GLU A 2 -11.31 7.67 -16.12
N SER A 3 -10.26 8.48 -16.23
CA SER A 3 -10.06 9.38 -17.36
C SER A 3 -9.56 8.62 -18.60
N SER A 4 -9.55 9.29 -19.77
CA SER A 4 -8.99 8.70 -20.99
C SER A 4 -7.50 8.38 -20.82
N LEU A 5 -6.77 9.24 -20.10
CA LEU A 5 -5.36 9.03 -19.80
C LEU A 5 -5.16 7.80 -18.91
N ASP A 6 -5.98 7.66 -17.87
CA ASP A 6 -5.92 6.51 -16.98
C ASP A 6 -6.16 5.21 -17.74
N ARG A 7 -7.14 5.21 -18.64
CA ARG A 7 -7.44 4.03 -19.45
C ARG A 7 -6.28 3.68 -20.39
N TYR A 8 -5.66 4.67 -20.98
CA TYR A 8 -4.49 4.47 -21.84
C TYR A 8 -3.35 3.85 -21.04
N LEU A 9 -3.03 4.43 -19.88
CA LEU A 9 -1.95 3.94 -19.01
C LEU A 9 -2.19 2.51 -18.55
N ARG A 10 -3.43 2.18 -18.18
CA ARG A 10 -3.79 0.80 -17.81
C ARG A 10 -3.56 -0.18 -18.95
N GLY A 11 -3.95 0.20 -20.16
CA GLY A 11 -3.83 -0.67 -21.32
C GLY A 11 -2.38 -0.87 -21.78
N HIS A 12 -1.47 0.00 -21.37
CA HIS A 12 -0.07 -0.03 -21.81
C HIS A 12 0.90 -0.35 -20.65
N SER A 13 0.37 -0.71 -19.49
CA SER A 13 1.16 -1.09 -18.33
C SER A 13 1.01 -2.58 -18.06
N SER A 14 1.94 -3.15 -17.27
CA SER A 14 1.84 -4.53 -16.83
C SER A 14 0.60 -4.71 -15.98
N LEU A 15 -0.04 -5.88 -16.09
CA LEU A 15 -1.17 -6.22 -15.24
C LEU A 15 -0.71 -6.41 -13.80
N PRO A 16 -1.51 -5.97 -12.83
CA PRO A 16 -1.21 -6.25 -11.43
C PRO A 16 -1.33 -7.74 -11.14
N GLY A 17 -0.59 -8.23 -10.14
CA GLY A 17 -0.71 -9.61 -9.70
C GLY A 17 -2.06 -9.89 -9.04
N GLU A 18 -2.31 -11.16 -8.77
CA GLU A 18 -3.57 -11.62 -8.17
C GLU A 18 -3.92 -10.93 -6.85
N ALA A 19 -2.92 -10.74 -5.98
CA ALA A 19 -3.15 -10.13 -4.68
C ALA A 19 -3.61 -8.68 -4.82
N LEU A 20 -2.99 -7.92 -5.70
CA LEU A 20 -3.38 -6.53 -5.95
C LEU A 20 -4.75 -6.44 -6.60
N ALA A 21 -5.05 -7.34 -7.53
CA ALA A 21 -6.38 -7.41 -8.15
C ALA A 21 -7.45 -7.72 -7.10
N TRP A 22 -7.14 -8.61 -6.16
CA TRP A 22 -8.03 -8.95 -5.05
C TRP A 22 -8.30 -7.73 -4.16
N ILE A 23 -7.25 -6.98 -3.82
CA ILE A 23 -7.40 -5.76 -3.00
C ILE A 23 -8.28 -4.73 -3.71
N GLU A 24 -8.06 -4.51 -4.99
CA GLU A 24 -8.87 -3.57 -5.77
C GLU A 24 -10.34 -3.99 -5.78
N LYS A 25 -10.61 -5.28 -6.02
CA LYS A 25 -11.97 -5.80 -6.02
C LYS A 25 -12.64 -5.63 -4.66
N GLN A 26 -11.95 -6.00 -3.58
CA GLN A 26 -12.51 -5.88 -2.24
C GLN A 26 -12.74 -4.43 -1.84
N THR A 27 -11.86 -3.52 -2.28
CA THR A 27 -12.02 -2.10 -2.03
C THR A 27 -13.31 -1.57 -2.66
N ASN A 28 -13.59 -1.98 -3.88
CA ASN A 28 -14.81 -1.57 -4.58
C ASN A 28 -16.07 -2.14 -3.93
N ILE A 29 -15.99 -3.34 -3.35
CA ILE A 29 -17.12 -4.00 -2.71
C ILE A 29 -17.37 -3.48 -1.29
N ARG A 30 -16.31 -3.29 -0.50
CA ARG A 30 -16.40 -3.08 0.94
C ARG A 30 -16.30 -1.64 1.40
N THR A 31 -15.88 -0.71 0.53
CA THR A 31 -15.66 0.67 0.96
C THR A 31 -16.59 1.65 0.25
N LYS A 32 -16.81 2.81 0.92
CA LYS A 32 -17.67 3.88 0.39
C LYS A 32 -16.95 4.77 -0.62
N TYR A 33 -15.62 4.82 -0.54
CA TYR A 33 -14.82 5.74 -1.36
C TYR A 33 -13.71 4.98 -2.09
N PRO A 34 -14.07 4.03 -3.00
CA PRO A 34 -13.07 3.24 -3.69
C PRO A 34 -12.14 4.06 -4.58
N GLN A 35 -12.54 5.29 -4.93
CA GLN A 35 -11.70 6.21 -5.69
C GLN A 35 -10.44 6.65 -4.92
N MET A 36 -10.37 6.41 -3.61
CA MET A 36 -9.17 6.68 -2.81
C MET A 36 -8.07 5.65 -3.04
N LEU A 37 -8.38 4.57 -3.75
CA LEU A 37 -7.41 3.54 -4.07
C LEU A 37 -6.37 4.07 -5.05
N SER A 38 -5.09 3.78 -4.80
CA SER A 38 -4.00 4.22 -5.68
C SER A 38 -4.08 3.62 -7.07
N GLY A 39 -4.44 2.35 -7.16
CA GLY A 39 -4.59 1.65 -8.43
C GLY A 39 -3.28 1.17 -9.05
N PRO A 40 -3.38 0.43 -10.18
CA PRO A 40 -2.21 -0.28 -10.74
C PRO A 40 -1.11 0.62 -11.27
N VAL A 41 -1.44 1.73 -11.91
CA VAL A 41 -0.42 2.61 -12.48
C VAL A 41 0.39 3.29 -11.38
N GLN A 42 -0.28 3.91 -10.42
CA GLN A 42 0.39 4.57 -9.30
C GLN A 42 1.12 3.56 -8.42
N GLY A 43 0.52 2.40 -8.18
CA GLY A 43 1.13 1.34 -7.39
C GLY A 43 2.43 0.84 -8.01
N GLU A 44 2.46 0.61 -9.31
CA GLU A 44 3.67 0.17 -10.01
C GLU A 44 4.75 1.25 -9.96
N LEU A 45 4.36 2.52 -10.07
CA LEU A 45 5.29 3.63 -9.95
C LEU A 45 5.92 3.68 -8.55
N LEU A 46 5.10 3.51 -7.50
CA LEU A 46 5.59 3.48 -6.12
C LEU A 46 6.60 2.36 -5.92
N LYS A 47 6.29 1.16 -6.41
CA LYS A 47 7.18 0.02 -6.34
C LYS A 47 8.51 0.31 -7.03
N LEU A 48 8.46 0.88 -8.22
CA LEU A 48 9.66 1.22 -8.99
C LEU A 48 10.52 2.26 -8.25
N LEU A 49 9.90 3.29 -7.69
CA LEU A 49 10.61 4.32 -6.94
C LEU A 49 11.32 3.74 -5.71
N VAL A 50 10.67 2.83 -5.01
CA VAL A 50 11.29 2.14 -3.87
C VAL A 50 12.50 1.33 -4.31
N GLN A 51 12.37 0.59 -5.41
CA GLN A 51 13.47 -0.21 -5.96
C GLN A 51 14.66 0.67 -6.39
N ILE A 52 14.38 1.76 -7.10
CA ILE A 52 15.42 2.67 -7.59
C ILE A 52 16.14 3.36 -6.43
N SER A 53 15.40 3.76 -5.39
CA SER A 53 15.99 4.46 -4.24
C SER A 53 16.90 3.58 -3.40
N GLY A 54 16.76 2.26 -3.51
CA GLY A 54 17.49 1.32 -2.66
C GLY A 54 17.04 1.36 -1.20
N ALA A 55 15.85 1.86 -0.93
CA ALA A 55 15.34 1.99 0.43
C ALA A 55 15.17 0.62 1.08
N ARG A 56 15.52 0.53 2.35
CA ARG A 56 15.29 -0.67 3.17
C ARG A 56 14.18 -0.43 4.17
N ARG A 57 13.85 0.82 4.43
CA ARG A 57 12.77 1.20 5.33
C ARG A 57 11.90 2.23 4.65
N ALA A 58 10.60 2.08 4.79
CA ALA A 58 9.63 3.00 4.23
C ALA A 58 8.55 3.30 5.27
N LEU A 59 7.89 4.41 5.09
CA LEU A 59 6.80 4.84 5.95
C LEU A 59 5.68 5.36 5.06
N GLU A 60 4.45 4.89 5.32
CA GLU A 60 3.27 5.32 4.59
C GLU A 60 2.22 5.86 5.55
N ILE A 61 1.71 7.05 5.28
CA ILE A 61 0.61 7.64 6.05
C ILE A 61 -0.65 7.56 5.21
N GLY A 62 -1.69 6.93 5.76
CA GLY A 62 -2.94 6.73 5.06
C GLY A 62 -2.91 5.51 4.14
N SER A 63 -2.87 4.32 4.73
CA SER A 63 -2.76 3.07 3.97
C SER A 63 -4.05 2.66 3.27
N PHE A 64 -5.17 3.20 3.70
CA PHE A 64 -6.52 2.89 3.21
C PHE A 64 -6.77 1.37 3.24
N THR A 65 -6.86 0.72 2.08
CA THR A 65 -7.09 -0.73 2.01
C THR A 65 -5.82 -1.54 1.76
N GLY A 66 -4.66 -0.88 1.76
CA GLY A 66 -3.36 -1.53 1.67
C GLY A 66 -2.84 -1.78 0.27
N TYR A 67 -3.44 -1.20 -0.76
CA TYR A 67 -2.96 -1.36 -2.14
C TYR A 67 -1.56 -0.77 -2.31
N SER A 68 -1.39 0.50 -1.95
CA SER A 68 -0.09 1.18 -2.06
C SER A 68 0.95 0.57 -1.10
N SER A 69 0.52 0.20 0.11
CA SER A 69 1.40 -0.49 1.07
C SER A 69 1.97 -1.78 0.47
N THR A 70 1.12 -2.55 -0.20
CA THR A 70 1.53 -3.78 -0.86
C THR A 70 2.58 -3.50 -1.94
N CYS A 71 2.35 -2.49 -2.76
CA CYS A 71 3.28 -2.12 -3.83
C CYS A 71 4.63 -1.65 -3.26
N ILE A 72 4.61 -0.84 -2.22
CA ILE A 72 5.83 -0.39 -1.56
C ILE A 72 6.60 -1.58 -0.98
N ALA A 73 5.90 -2.46 -0.27
CA ALA A 73 6.53 -3.64 0.34
C ALA A 73 7.11 -4.58 -0.71
N LEU A 74 6.44 -4.75 -1.85
CA LEU A 74 6.96 -5.56 -2.95
C LEU A 74 8.23 -4.95 -3.55
N GLY A 75 8.40 -3.64 -3.47
CA GLY A 75 9.61 -2.95 -3.94
C GLY A 75 10.77 -3.00 -2.95
N LEU A 76 10.50 -3.27 -1.69
CA LEU A 76 11.55 -3.37 -0.66
C LEU A 76 12.30 -4.69 -0.79
N PRO A 77 13.58 -4.74 -0.35
CA PRO A 77 14.29 -6.02 -0.25
C PRO A 77 13.62 -6.93 0.79
N GLU A 78 13.98 -8.23 0.78
CA GLU A 78 13.38 -9.20 1.70
C GLU A 78 13.53 -8.82 3.18
N ASP A 79 14.64 -8.19 3.52
CA ASP A 79 14.91 -7.72 4.88
C ASP A 79 14.42 -6.29 5.11
N GLY A 80 13.72 -5.72 4.15
CA GLY A 80 13.14 -4.39 4.25
C GLY A 80 11.90 -4.35 5.13
N HIS A 81 11.52 -3.14 5.54
CA HIS A 81 10.39 -2.96 6.43
C HIS A 81 9.60 -1.70 6.09
N LEU A 82 8.27 -1.83 6.13
CA LEU A 82 7.33 -0.74 5.94
C LEU A 82 6.53 -0.51 7.22
N ASP A 83 6.52 0.72 7.69
CA ASP A 83 5.59 1.15 8.73
C ASP A 83 4.41 1.85 8.06
N ALA A 84 3.23 1.25 8.15
CA ALA A 84 2.01 1.74 7.52
C ALA A 84 1.06 2.29 8.59
N PHE A 85 0.50 3.47 8.34
CA PHE A 85 -0.36 4.16 9.29
C PHE A 85 -1.75 4.34 8.71
N GLU A 86 -2.77 3.99 9.49
CA GLU A 86 -4.16 4.17 9.09
C GLU A 86 -5.01 4.52 10.30
N VAL A 87 -5.85 5.54 10.16
CA VAL A 87 -6.74 6.00 11.24
C VAL A 87 -8.03 5.17 11.32
N ASN A 88 -8.47 4.57 10.22
CA ASN A 88 -9.70 3.80 10.16
C ASN A 88 -9.43 2.33 10.44
N ASP A 89 -9.73 1.90 11.67
CA ASP A 89 -9.49 0.52 12.11
C ASP A 89 -10.43 -0.51 11.45
N GLU A 90 -11.50 -0.06 10.82
CA GLU A 90 -12.40 -0.97 10.09
C GLU A 90 -11.73 -1.59 8.86
N LEU A 91 -10.65 -1.00 8.38
CA LEU A 91 -9.93 -1.46 7.21
C LEU A 91 -8.85 -2.50 7.55
N GLU A 92 -8.61 -2.76 8.82
CA GLU A 92 -7.50 -3.62 9.25
C GLU A 92 -7.54 -5.02 8.65
N ASP A 93 -8.68 -5.69 8.71
CA ASP A 93 -8.80 -7.06 8.24
C ASP A 93 -8.53 -7.16 6.74
N LEU A 94 -9.04 -6.21 5.98
CA LEU A 94 -8.82 -6.16 4.54
C LEU A 94 -7.35 -5.96 4.19
N MET A 95 -6.68 -5.02 4.88
CA MET A 95 -5.26 -4.77 4.69
C MET A 95 -4.43 -6.02 4.99
N ARG A 96 -4.64 -6.63 6.15
CA ARG A 96 -3.86 -7.79 6.58
C ARG A 96 -4.04 -8.98 5.65
N GLU A 97 -5.25 -9.24 5.21
CA GLU A 97 -5.50 -10.32 4.27
C GLU A 97 -4.83 -10.05 2.92
N GLY A 98 -4.91 -8.82 2.43
CA GLY A 98 -4.25 -8.43 1.19
C GLY A 98 -2.74 -8.59 1.25
N TRP A 99 -2.12 -8.17 2.35
CA TRP A 99 -0.68 -8.32 2.55
C TRP A 99 -0.26 -9.78 2.64
N GLU A 100 -1.07 -10.60 3.29
CA GLU A 100 -0.80 -12.04 3.36
C GLU A 100 -0.88 -12.69 1.99
N ARG A 101 -1.90 -12.35 1.21
CA ARG A 101 -2.05 -12.86 -0.16
C ARG A 101 -0.88 -12.46 -1.07
N ALA A 102 -0.32 -11.28 -0.84
CA ALA A 102 0.84 -10.80 -1.60
C ALA A 102 2.17 -11.35 -1.07
N GLY A 103 2.16 -12.01 0.07
CA GLY A 103 3.37 -12.56 0.67
C GLY A 103 4.26 -11.53 1.34
N VAL A 104 3.73 -10.35 1.67
CA VAL A 104 4.51 -9.25 2.26
C VAL A 104 4.11 -8.92 3.69
N GLY A 105 3.20 -9.68 4.29
CA GLY A 105 2.72 -9.39 5.64
C GLY A 105 3.82 -9.29 6.69
N GLY A 106 4.89 -10.07 6.54
CA GLY A 106 6.01 -10.05 7.47
C GLY A 106 6.90 -8.81 7.35
N ARG A 107 6.74 -8.01 6.30
CA ARG A 107 7.52 -6.80 6.08
C ARG A 107 6.79 -5.53 6.51
N ILE A 108 5.55 -5.64 6.93
CA ILE A 108 4.70 -4.48 7.22
C ILE A 108 4.25 -4.48 8.67
N SER A 109 4.47 -3.37 9.35
CA SER A 109 3.88 -3.12 10.67
C SER A 109 2.76 -2.11 10.49
N LEU A 110 1.54 -2.48 10.89
CA LEU A 110 0.40 -1.59 10.82
C LEU A 110 0.26 -0.85 12.16
N HIS A 111 0.16 0.46 12.06
CA HIS A 111 -0.07 1.35 13.20
C HIS A 111 -1.43 1.99 13.03
N LEU A 112 -2.40 1.57 13.84
CA LEU A 112 -3.74 2.13 13.81
C LEU A 112 -3.81 3.34 14.75
N GLY A 113 -4.29 4.47 14.22
CA GLY A 113 -4.47 5.68 14.99
C GLY A 113 -3.93 6.91 14.28
N ASP A 114 -3.75 7.99 15.05
CA ASP A 114 -3.28 9.28 14.52
C ASP A 114 -1.79 9.20 14.17
N ALA A 115 -1.48 9.30 12.89
CA ALA A 115 -0.11 9.23 12.39
C ALA A 115 0.77 10.34 12.97
N THR A 116 0.22 11.52 13.22
CA THR A 116 0.97 12.64 13.78
C THR A 116 1.64 12.29 15.11
N ARG A 117 0.93 11.55 15.94
CA ARG A 117 1.46 11.10 17.23
C ARG A 117 2.35 9.87 17.10
N LEU A 118 1.90 8.89 16.31
CA LEU A 118 2.60 7.60 16.18
C LEU A 118 3.96 7.74 15.50
N VAL A 119 4.05 8.60 14.49
CA VAL A 119 5.31 8.86 13.78
C VAL A 119 6.35 9.47 14.74
N THR A 120 5.91 10.35 15.62
CA THR A 120 6.80 10.96 16.65
C THR A 120 7.40 9.89 17.56
N GLU A 121 6.61 8.91 17.95
CA GLU A 121 7.08 7.79 18.79
C GLU A 121 8.14 6.96 18.06
N ILE A 122 7.91 6.64 16.80
CA ILE A 122 8.85 5.88 15.98
C ILE A 122 10.16 6.64 15.80
N ALA A 123 10.08 7.92 15.51
CA ALA A 123 11.26 8.77 15.34
C ALA A 123 12.07 8.86 16.63
N ARG A 124 11.39 8.89 17.78
CA ARG A 124 12.03 8.94 19.10
C ARG A 124 12.81 7.67 19.38
N ASP A 125 12.35 6.54 18.87
CA ASP A 125 13.04 5.24 19.05
C ASP A 125 14.18 5.05 18.06
N GLY A 126 14.56 6.08 17.33
CA GLY A 126 15.71 6.05 16.42
C GLY A 126 15.44 5.35 15.09
N GLN A 127 14.19 5.27 14.72
CA GLN A 127 13.82 4.58 13.47
C GLN A 127 13.56 5.51 12.30
#